data_c4ea2a230c93ad9a292d41d97523e575
#
_entry.id   c4ea2a230c93ad9a292d41d97523e575
#
_cell.length_a   1.000
_cell.length_b   1.000
_cell.length_c   1.000
_cell.angle_alpha   90.00
_cell.angle_beta   90.00
_cell.angle_gamma   90.00
#
_symmetry.space_group_name_H-M   'P 1'
#
loop_
_entity.id
_entity.type
_entity.pdbx_description
1 polymer ?
#
loop_
_entity_poly.entity_id
_entity_poly.type
_entity_poly.pdbx_seq_one_letter_code
_entity_poly.pdbx_strand_id
1 'polypeptide(L)'
;ISDEFENEINNKTLKPVLVEKDLCIIALVGDKMKNHQGISGKMFSSLGNNNINVKAISQGASEKNISAVIDRKNIKKALNTLHEKFFEKNVKEVNLFITGVGNVGSELLNQLNSQEEYLKSNLNIKINVIAISNSRKMLFISKGINLKNWKNLLNEGTIANPQDFLRRTKKINLRNSIFVDNTASHEISRFYSKYLKKSIAVVTCNKIACADDYDNYKNLKFLSKNYNAPFLFETNVGASLPIIDTLNNLVASGDKISSIQAVLSGSLNYIFNNFKSTDTFHEIVDDAKNLGFTEPDPKIDLSGVDVARKILILARESGMKIELDDIINMSFIPNECLKTENYSDFKKKLIKNKSHFNDLLSESENKGEKLKYVAELSNNKAKVSLKSVGKDHPFYNLEGSDNIVLFYTSRYSKQPLIVKGAG
;
A
#
# COMPACT_ATOMS: atom_id res chain seq x y z
N ILE A 1 -41.48 -34.17 -0.20
CA ILE A 1 -40.32 -35.02 0.12
C ILE A 1 -40.34 -35.40 1.62
N SER A 2 -40.43 -34.41 2.54
CA SER A 2 -40.44 -34.73 3.98
C SER A 2 -41.60 -35.69 4.37
N ASP A 3 -42.78 -35.48 3.81
CA ASP A 3 -43.96 -36.30 4.03
C ASP A 3 -43.79 -37.73 3.46
N GLU A 4 -43.15 -37.85 2.29
CA GLU A 4 -42.91 -39.13 1.61
C GLU A 4 -41.89 -40.03 2.34
N PHE A 5 -40.92 -39.37 3.03
CA PHE A 5 -39.86 -40.06 3.76
C PHE A 5 -39.99 -39.89 5.29
N GLU A 6 -41.19 -39.61 5.79
CA GLU A 6 -41.44 -39.35 7.21
C GLU A 6 -41.01 -40.52 8.11
N ASN A 7 -41.28 -41.72 7.70
CA ASN A 7 -40.93 -42.95 8.46
C ASN A 7 -39.42 -43.13 8.57
N GLU A 8 -38.68 -42.93 7.49
CA GLU A 8 -37.23 -43.06 7.45
C GLU A 8 -36.53 -41.93 8.22
N ILE A 9 -37.11 -40.75 8.23
CA ILE A 9 -36.61 -39.61 9.02
C ILE A 9 -36.86 -39.85 10.50
N ASN A 10 -38.06 -40.32 10.87
CA ASN A 10 -38.41 -40.62 12.26
C ASN A 10 -37.61 -41.80 12.84
N ASN A 11 -37.31 -42.80 12.03
CA ASN A 11 -36.47 -43.94 12.38
C ASN A 11 -34.96 -43.59 12.28
N LYS A 12 -34.58 -42.34 12.00
CA LYS A 12 -33.18 -41.87 11.86
C LYS A 12 -32.35 -42.60 10.78
N THR A 13 -32.99 -43.28 9.86
CA THR A 13 -32.33 -43.90 8.70
C THR A 13 -32.01 -42.87 7.62
N LEU A 14 -32.82 -41.79 7.57
CA LEU A 14 -32.53 -40.59 6.77
C LEU A 14 -32.41 -39.33 7.65
N LYS A 15 -31.55 -38.41 7.29
CA LYS A 15 -31.48 -37.10 7.93
C LYS A 15 -32.63 -36.23 7.46
N PRO A 16 -33.15 -35.29 8.29
CA PRO A 16 -34.15 -34.32 7.88
C PRO A 16 -33.69 -33.51 6.66
N VAL A 17 -34.66 -33.16 5.81
CA VAL A 17 -34.37 -32.34 4.62
C VAL A 17 -33.91 -30.95 5.03
N LEU A 18 -32.71 -30.60 4.60
CA LEU A 18 -32.17 -29.26 4.79
C LEU A 18 -32.51 -28.38 3.59
N VAL A 19 -33.16 -27.22 3.84
CA VAL A 19 -33.52 -26.27 2.80
C VAL A 19 -32.65 -25.01 2.94
N GLU A 20 -31.80 -24.77 1.96
CA GLU A 20 -31.06 -23.50 1.86
C GLU A 20 -31.88 -22.50 1.04
N LYS A 21 -32.09 -21.31 1.59
CA LYS A 21 -32.82 -20.20 0.95
C LYS A 21 -31.86 -19.16 0.38
N ASP A 22 -32.40 -18.17 -0.36
CA ASP A 22 -31.67 -17.05 -0.94
C ASP A 22 -30.52 -17.47 -1.88
N LEU A 23 -30.75 -18.53 -2.63
CA LEU A 23 -29.88 -19.00 -3.69
C LEU A 23 -30.40 -18.55 -5.07
N CYS A 24 -29.50 -18.53 -6.05
CA CYS A 24 -29.85 -18.34 -7.45
C CYS A 24 -28.95 -19.21 -8.34
N ILE A 25 -29.47 -19.53 -9.51
CA ILE A 25 -28.73 -20.24 -10.56
C ILE A 25 -28.21 -19.22 -11.56
N ILE A 26 -26.93 -19.31 -11.89
CA ILE A 26 -26.33 -18.63 -13.03
C ILE A 26 -25.90 -19.68 -14.05
N ALA A 27 -26.10 -19.39 -15.34
CA ALA A 27 -25.74 -20.32 -16.40
C ALA A 27 -24.94 -19.62 -17.50
N LEU A 28 -23.88 -20.29 -17.96
CA LEU A 28 -23.19 -19.96 -19.19
C LEU A 28 -23.76 -20.87 -20.27
N VAL A 29 -24.32 -20.26 -21.33
CA VAL A 29 -24.96 -20.99 -22.43
C VAL A 29 -24.34 -20.59 -23.76
N GLY A 30 -24.01 -21.58 -24.63
CA GLY A 30 -23.43 -21.31 -25.93
C GLY A 30 -23.27 -22.54 -26.78
N ASP A 31 -23.62 -22.43 -28.08
CA ASP A 31 -23.50 -23.53 -29.02
C ASP A 31 -22.05 -23.93 -29.33
N LYS A 32 -21.11 -22.99 -29.24
CA LYS A 32 -19.68 -23.22 -29.51
C LYS A 32 -18.91 -23.73 -28.27
N MET A 33 -19.59 -24.12 -27.20
CA MET A 33 -18.95 -24.62 -26.01
C MET A 33 -18.54 -26.08 -26.11
N LYS A 34 -19.22 -26.85 -26.93
CA LYS A 34 -18.94 -28.26 -27.17
C LYS A 34 -17.52 -28.46 -27.70
N ASN A 35 -16.79 -29.37 -27.08
CA ASN A 35 -15.39 -29.67 -27.39
C ASN A 35 -14.41 -28.49 -27.18
N HIS A 36 -14.83 -27.41 -26.50
CA HIS A 36 -13.93 -26.29 -26.21
C HIS A 36 -13.35 -26.41 -24.82
N GLN A 37 -12.05 -26.65 -24.78
CA GLN A 37 -11.31 -26.87 -23.53
C GLN A 37 -11.26 -25.64 -22.65
N GLY A 38 -11.35 -25.84 -21.31
CA GLY A 38 -11.07 -24.79 -20.32
C GLY A 38 -12.25 -23.85 -19.99
N ILE A 39 -13.42 -23.97 -20.64
CA ILE A 39 -14.58 -23.09 -20.36
C ILE A 39 -15.04 -23.18 -18.91
N SER A 40 -15.21 -24.41 -18.38
CA SER A 40 -15.60 -24.65 -16.99
C SER A 40 -14.56 -24.06 -16.01
N GLY A 41 -13.28 -24.34 -16.26
CA GLY A 41 -12.18 -23.78 -15.47
C GLY A 41 -12.19 -22.26 -15.47
N LYS A 42 -12.40 -21.63 -16.62
CA LYS A 42 -12.50 -20.16 -16.77
C LYS A 42 -13.69 -19.58 -16.00
N MET A 43 -14.86 -20.27 -16.04
CA MET A 43 -16.05 -19.86 -15.30
C MET A 43 -15.81 -19.91 -13.78
N PHE A 44 -15.39 -21.07 -13.25
CA PHE A 44 -15.25 -21.25 -11.82
C PHE A 44 -14.07 -20.48 -11.22
N SER A 45 -12.95 -20.39 -11.94
CA SER A 45 -11.83 -19.53 -11.50
C SER A 45 -12.25 -18.06 -11.43
N SER A 46 -13.06 -17.58 -12.37
CA SER A 46 -13.53 -16.19 -12.35
C SER A 46 -14.44 -15.92 -11.14
N LEU A 47 -15.30 -16.86 -10.79
CA LEU A 47 -16.16 -16.76 -9.61
C LEU A 47 -15.33 -16.82 -8.32
N GLY A 48 -14.42 -17.77 -8.20
CA GLY A 48 -13.55 -17.96 -7.02
C GLY A 48 -12.63 -16.75 -6.77
N ASN A 49 -11.98 -16.24 -7.81
CA ASN A 49 -11.10 -15.05 -7.72
C ASN A 49 -11.85 -13.79 -7.28
N ASN A 50 -13.16 -13.75 -7.46
CA ASN A 50 -14.03 -12.67 -7.00
C ASN A 50 -14.74 -12.98 -5.67
N ASN A 51 -14.28 -14.01 -4.95
CA ASN A 51 -14.83 -14.42 -3.64
C ASN A 51 -16.33 -14.76 -3.72
N ILE A 52 -16.73 -15.47 -4.79
CA ILE A 52 -18.08 -15.97 -4.97
C ILE A 52 -18.06 -17.48 -4.76
N ASN A 53 -18.70 -17.94 -3.67
CA ASN A 53 -18.81 -19.36 -3.37
C ASN A 53 -19.83 -20.02 -4.29
N VAL A 54 -19.47 -21.17 -4.86
CA VAL A 54 -20.35 -22.02 -5.68
C VAL A 54 -20.86 -23.16 -4.78
N LYS A 55 -22.18 -23.26 -4.63
CA LYS A 55 -22.86 -24.25 -3.79
C LYS A 55 -23.10 -25.58 -4.52
N ALA A 56 -23.48 -25.48 -5.79
CA ALA A 56 -23.71 -26.64 -6.65
C ALA A 56 -23.35 -26.33 -8.10
N ILE A 57 -23.01 -27.34 -8.86
CA ILE A 57 -22.60 -27.27 -10.26
C ILE A 57 -23.41 -28.28 -11.07
N SER A 58 -23.85 -27.89 -12.25
CA SER A 58 -24.43 -28.79 -13.22
C SER A 58 -23.92 -28.45 -14.62
N GLN A 59 -23.51 -29.47 -15.37
CA GLN A 59 -23.18 -29.37 -16.78
C GLN A 59 -24.00 -30.38 -17.56
N GLY A 60 -24.76 -29.94 -18.54
CA GLY A 60 -25.55 -30.83 -19.37
C GLY A 60 -24.70 -31.72 -20.27
N ALA A 61 -25.15 -32.92 -20.57
CA ALA A 61 -24.47 -33.86 -21.46
C ALA A 61 -24.28 -33.34 -22.91
N SER A 62 -25.06 -32.33 -23.29
CA SER A 62 -24.89 -31.63 -24.58
C SER A 62 -23.68 -30.68 -24.61
N GLU A 63 -23.05 -30.40 -23.45
CA GLU A 63 -21.99 -29.41 -23.28
C GLU A 63 -22.34 -27.97 -23.72
N LYS A 64 -23.63 -27.68 -23.89
CA LYS A 64 -24.13 -26.38 -24.33
C LYS A 64 -24.38 -25.42 -23.16
N ASN A 65 -24.38 -25.91 -21.93
CA ASN A 65 -24.58 -25.10 -20.74
C ASN A 65 -23.74 -25.60 -19.55
N ILE A 66 -23.32 -24.65 -18.75
CA ILE A 66 -22.70 -24.87 -17.42
C ILE A 66 -23.45 -23.98 -16.46
N SER A 67 -24.04 -24.60 -15.44
CA SER A 67 -24.83 -23.90 -14.42
C SER A 67 -24.14 -23.96 -13.04
N ALA A 68 -24.26 -22.91 -12.27
CA ALA A 68 -23.76 -22.85 -10.90
C ALA A 68 -24.81 -22.23 -9.98
N VAL A 69 -24.95 -22.79 -8.78
CA VAL A 69 -25.78 -22.25 -7.71
C VAL A 69 -24.90 -21.38 -6.83
N ILE A 70 -25.31 -20.17 -6.58
CA ILE A 70 -24.60 -19.18 -5.75
C ILE A 70 -25.55 -18.44 -4.82
N ASP A 71 -25.04 -17.76 -3.80
CA ASP A 71 -25.85 -16.87 -2.95
C ASP A 71 -26.42 -15.70 -3.78
N ARG A 72 -27.72 -15.41 -3.61
CA ARG A 72 -28.47 -14.35 -4.32
C ARG A 72 -27.81 -12.98 -4.20
N LYS A 73 -27.20 -12.64 -3.05
CA LYS A 73 -26.48 -11.38 -2.82
C LYS A 73 -25.30 -11.16 -3.78
N ASN A 74 -24.77 -12.22 -4.38
CA ASN A 74 -23.63 -12.18 -5.30
C ASN A 74 -24.02 -12.17 -6.78
N ILE A 75 -25.32 -12.24 -7.12
CA ILE A 75 -25.77 -12.42 -8.51
C ILE A 75 -25.25 -11.33 -9.45
N LYS A 76 -25.35 -10.07 -9.05
CA LYS A 76 -24.89 -8.93 -9.88
C LYS A 76 -23.38 -8.99 -10.11
N LYS A 77 -22.61 -9.31 -9.07
CA LYS A 77 -21.16 -9.45 -9.15
C LYS A 77 -20.78 -10.63 -10.05
N ALA A 78 -21.45 -11.77 -9.87
CA ALA A 78 -21.21 -12.97 -10.66
C ALA A 78 -21.49 -12.75 -12.17
N LEU A 79 -22.65 -12.19 -12.51
CA LEU A 79 -22.99 -11.88 -13.88
C LEU A 79 -21.98 -10.94 -14.54
N ASN A 80 -21.63 -9.85 -13.88
CA ASN A 80 -20.65 -8.90 -14.40
C ASN A 80 -19.26 -9.55 -14.56
N THR A 81 -18.82 -10.35 -13.58
CA THR A 81 -17.54 -11.07 -13.66
C THR A 81 -17.49 -12.06 -14.83
N LEU A 82 -18.55 -12.83 -15.04
CA LEU A 82 -18.63 -13.78 -16.15
C LEU A 82 -18.77 -13.06 -17.48
N HIS A 83 -19.58 -12.00 -17.55
CA HIS A 83 -19.73 -11.21 -18.76
C HIS A 83 -18.38 -10.61 -19.21
N GLU A 84 -17.64 -9.98 -18.31
CA GLU A 84 -16.28 -9.48 -18.58
C GLU A 84 -15.37 -10.58 -19.12
N LYS A 85 -15.40 -11.74 -18.46
CA LYS A 85 -14.46 -12.82 -18.78
C LYS A 85 -14.75 -13.52 -20.10
N PHE A 86 -16.02 -13.58 -20.53
CA PHE A 86 -16.44 -14.34 -21.73
C PHE A 86 -16.83 -13.47 -22.91
N PHE A 87 -17.35 -12.26 -22.67
CA PHE A 87 -17.99 -11.46 -23.72
C PHE A 87 -17.37 -10.07 -23.90
N GLU A 88 -16.77 -9.49 -22.85
CA GLU A 88 -16.09 -8.20 -23.01
C GLU A 88 -14.73 -8.42 -23.70
N LYS A 89 -14.59 -7.87 -24.87
CA LYS A 89 -13.31 -7.75 -25.53
C LYS A 89 -12.62 -6.50 -25.00
N ASN A 90 -11.63 -6.70 -24.11
CA ASN A 90 -10.46 -5.88 -23.90
C ASN A 90 -10.46 -4.76 -22.84
N VAL A 91 -11.55 -4.29 -22.23
CA VAL A 91 -11.42 -3.23 -21.21
C VAL A 91 -11.70 -3.77 -19.80
N LYS A 92 -10.67 -3.84 -18.96
CA LYS A 92 -10.80 -4.23 -17.55
C LYS A 92 -11.27 -3.04 -16.72
N GLU A 93 -12.46 -3.14 -16.12
CA GLU A 93 -12.94 -2.15 -15.16
C GLU A 93 -12.35 -2.37 -13.77
N VAL A 94 -11.82 -1.29 -13.18
CA VAL A 94 -11.28 -1.24 -11.81
C VAL A 94 -12.07 -0.20 -11.02
N ASN A 95 -12.50 -0.56 -9.80
CA ASN A 95 -13.35 0.28 -8.97
C ASN A 95 -12.60 0.72 -7.72
N LEU A 96 -12.32 2.01 -7.58
CA LEU A 96 -11.55 2.57 -6.49
C LEU A 96 -12.45 3.14 -5.39
N PHE A 97 -12.07 2.86 -4.15
CA PHE A 97 -12.64 3.40 -2.91
C PHE A 97 -11.50 4.08 -2.15
N ILE A 98 -11.43 5.42 -2.21
CA ILE A 98 -10.25 6.18 -1.79
C ILE A 98 -10.53 6.90 -0.48
N THR A 99 -9.68 6.68 0.52
CA THR A 99 -9.68 7.43 1.78
C THR A 99 -8.42 8.28 1.87
N GLY A 100 -8.58 9.55 2.25
CA GLY A 100 -7.49 10.52 2.25
C GLY A 100 -7.34 11.23 0.90
N VAL A 101 -8.06 12.34 0.72
CA VAL A 101 -7.96 13.22 -0.46
C VAL A 101 -7.31 14.56 -0.08
N GLY A 102 -6.26 14.51 0.75
CA GLY A 102 -5.32 15.61 0.99
C GLY A 102 -4.34 15.77 -0.17
N ASN A 103 -3.10 16.20 0.09
CA ASN A 103 -2.11 16.45 -0.97
C ASN A 103 -1.90 15.23 -1.88
N VAL A 104 -1.53 14.08 -1.31
CA VAL A 104 -1.28 12.85 -2.08
C VAL A 104 -2.54 12.35 -2.79
N GLY A 105 -3.66 12.28 -2.08
CA GLY A 105 -4.90 11.76 -2.67
C GLY A 105 -5.51 12.69 -3.72
N SER A 106 -5.39 14.02 -3.60
CA SER A 106 -5.83 14.94 -4.64
C SER A 106 -4.98 14.83 -5.89
N GLU A 107 -3.67 14.63 -5.74
CA GLU A 107 -2.79 14.43 -6.88
C GLU A 107 -3.08 13.10 -7.60
N LEU A 108 -3.33 12.03 -6.85
CA LEU A 108 -3.80 10.78 -7.43
C LEU A 108 -5.08 10.98 -8.27
N LEU A 109 -6.07 11.73 -7.77
CA LEU A 109 -7.29 12.02 -8.53
C LEU A 109 -7.03 12.86 -9.79
N ASN A 110 -6.10 13.81 -9.73
CA ASN A 110 -5.66 14.61 -10.89
C ASN A 110 -5.01 13.70 -11.94
N GLN A 111 -4.10 12.81 -11.54
CA GLN A 111 -3.43 11.86 -12.43
C GLN A 111 -4.42 10.89 -13.08
N LEU A 112 -5.35 10.36 -12.31
CA LEU A 112 -6.40 9.49 -12.85
C LEU A 112 -7.27 10.20 -13.90
N ASN A 113 -7.60 11.48 -13.67
CA ASN A 113 -8.37 12.27 -14.62
C ASN A 113 -7.57 12.57 -15.90
N SER A 114 -6.29 12.94 -15.78
CA SER A 114 -5.44 13.27 -16.94
C SER A 114 -5.06 12.04 -17.78
N GLN A 115 -4.99 10.85 -17.14
CA GLN A 115 -4.56 9.62 -17.79
C GLN A 115 -5.70 8.71 -18.25
N GLU A 116 -6.97 9.13 -18.10
CA GLU A 116 -8.14 8.29 -18.40
C GLU A 116 -8.11 7.70 -19.82
N GLU A 117 -7.85 8.54 -20.83
CA GLU A 117 -7.78 8.09 -22.23
C GLU A 117 -6.59 7.17 -22.50
N TYR A 118 -5.42 7.44 -21.91
CA TYR A 118 -4.25 6.57 -22.04
C TYR A 118 -4.49 5.20 -21.43
N LEU A 119 -5.04 5.14 -20.23
CA LEU A 119 -5.36 3.89 -19.55
C LEU A 119 -6.35 3.05 -20.33
N LYS A 120 -7.36 3.70 -20.91
CA LYS A 120 -8.41 3.04 -21.68
C LYS A 120 -7.91 2.54 -23.03
N SER A 121 -7.20 3.36 -23.79
CA SER A 121 -6.81 3.05 -25.18
C SER A 121 -5.54 2.21 -25.27
N ASN A 122 -4.55 2.43 -24.38
CA ASN A 122 -3.25 1.75 -24.43
C ASN A 122 -3.18 0.53 -23.52
N LEU A 123 -3.80 0.59 -22.34
CA LEU A 123 -3.75 -0.48 -21.36
C LEU A 123 -5.05 -1.29 -21.25
N ASN A 124 -6.11 -0.87 -21.94
CA ASN A 124 -7.42 -1.46 -21.84
C ASN A 124 -7.94 -1.50 -20.39
N ILE A 125 -7.67 -0.44 -19.62
CA ILE A 125 -8.11 -0.29 -18.24
C ILE A 125 -9.02 0.92 -18.12
N LYS A 126 -10.22 0.73 -17.55
CA LYS A 126 -11.12 1.81 -17.15
C LYS A 126 -11.16 1.88 -15.63
N ILE A 127 -10.77 3.02 -15.07
CA ILE A 127 -10.81 3.25 -13.63
C ILE A 127 -12.06 4.05 -13.28
N ASN A 128 -12.87 3.51 -12.37
CA ASN A 128 -14.03 4.19 -11.81
C ASN A 128 -13.74 4.53 -10.34
N VAL A 129 -13.73 5.79 -9.97
CA VAL A 129 -13.66 6.21 -8.57
C VAL A 129 -15.08 6.18 -8.01
N ILE A 130 -15.39 5.19 -7.19
CA ILE A 130 -16.73 4.94 -6.65
C ILE A 130 -16.99 5.71 -5.36
N ALA A 131 -15.94 5.83 -4.53
CA ALA A 131 -16.04 6.55 -3.27
C ALA A 131 -14.75 7.31 -2.96
N ILE A 132 -14.92 8.47 -2.33
CA ILE A 132 -13.84 9.27 -1.78
C ILE A 132 -14.19 9.71 -0.35
N SER A 133 -13.16 9.90 0.49
CA SER A 133 -13.34 10.40 1.85
C SER A 133 -12.14 11.26 2.29
N ASN A 134 -12.42 12.31 3.04
CA ASN A 134 -11.45 13.01 3.87
C ASN A 134 -11.82 12.83 5.36
N SER A 135 -11.18 13.59 6.26
CA SER A 135 -11.46 13.52 7.70
C SER A 135 -12.86 14.03 8.11
N ARG A 136 -13.58 14.74 7.23
CA ARG A 136 -14.86 15.40 7.54
C ARG A 136 -16.03 14.83 6.76
N LYS A 137 -15.81 14.50 5.50
CA LYS A 137 -16.86 14.11 4.54
C LYS A 137 -16.49 12.85 3.79
N MET A 138 -17.51 12.10 3.38
CA MET A 138 -17.38 10.98 2.45
C MET A 138 -18.50 11.03 1.41
N LEU A 139 -18.19 10.55 0.21
CA LEU A 139 -19.06 10.53 -0.96
C LEU A 139 -19.02 9.16 -1.62
N PHE A 140 -20.18 8.65 -2.03
CA PHE A 140 -20.33 7.41 -2.80
C PHE A 140 -21.22 7.65 -4.02
N ILE A 141 -20.71 7.36 -5.23
CA ILE A 141 -21.46 7.44 -6.48
C ILE A 141 -21.24 6.13 -7.25
N SER A 142 -22.27 5.29 -7.36
CA SER A 142 -22.18 3.94 -7.91
C SER A 142 -21.79 3.89 -9.40
N LYS A 143 -22.00 4.96 -10.16
CA LYS A 143 -21.62 5.09 -11.57
C LYS A 143 -20.23 5.72 -11.78
N GLY A 144 -19.54 6.07 -10.69
CA GLY A 144 -18.27 6.78 -10.71
C GLY A 144 -18.41 8.29 -10.43
N ILE A 145 -17.44 8.82 -9.72
CA ILE A 145 -17.34 10.24 -9.37
C ILE A 145 -16.70 11.00 -10.53
N ASN A 146 -17.28 12.13 -10.93
CA ASN A 146 -16.65 13.02 -11.91
C ASN A 146 -15.43 13.69 -11.29
N LEU A 147 -14.22 13.29 -11.77
CA LEU A 147 -12.95 13.75 -11.22
C LEU A 147 -12.65 15.22 -11.50
N LYS A 148 -13.30 15.84 -12.48
CA LYS A 148 -13.15 17.29 -12.74
C LYS A 148 -13.81 18.15 -11.66
N ASN A 149 -14.80 17.63 -10.94
CA ASN A 149 -15.59 18.36 -9.95
C ASN A 149 -15.68 17.66 -8.57
N TRP A 150 -14.76 16.74 -8.29
CA TRP A 150 -14.81 15.91 -7.09
C TRP A 150 -14.82 16.69 -5.77
N LYS A 151 -14.15 17.85 -5.71
CA LYS A 151 -14.08 18.68 -4.49
C LYS A 151 -15.46 19.22 -4.09
N ASN A 152 -16.22 19.78 -5.05
CA ASN A 152 -17.57 20.26 -4.79
C ASN A 152 -18.52 19.12 -4.42
N LEU A 153 -18.46 18.01 -5.17
CA LEU A 153 -19.26 16.82 -4.87
C LEU A 153 -18.97 16.26 -3.46
N LEU A 154 -17.70 16.24 -3.03
CA LEU A 154 -17.34 15.78 -1.69
C LEU A 154 -17.89 16.72 -0.60
N ASN A 155 -17.93 18.03 -0.82
CA ASN A 155 -18.49 18.99 0.13
C ASN A 155 -19.99 18.75 0.40
N GLU A 156 -20.72 18.24 -0.60
CA GLU A 156 -22.12 17.84 -0.49
C GLU A 156 -22.29 16.43 0.14
N GLY A 157 -21.18 15.71 0.34
CA GLY A 157 -21.16 14.36 0.89
C GLY A 157 -21.64 14.27 2.33
N THR A 158 -21.81 13.04 2.81
CA THR A 158 -22.18 12.75 4.20
C THR A 158 -20.99 12.89 5.14
N ILE A 159 -21.25 12.98 6.45
CA ILE A 159 -20.18 12.99 7.48
C ILE A 159 -19.32 11.74 7.33
N ALA A 160 -18.00 11.93 7.37
CA ALA A 160 -17.04 10.84 7.27
C ALA A 160 -17.12 9.91 8.49
N ASN A 161 -17.22 8.61 8.22
CA ASN A 161 -17.15 7.57 9.21
C ASN A 161 -16.43 6.35 8.60
N PRO A 162 -15.25 5.99 9.07
CA PRO A 162 -14.45 4.90 8.48
C PRO A 162 -15.14 3.53 8.52
N GLN A 163 -15.91 3.26 9.59
CA GLN A 163 -16.68 2.03 9.75
C GLN A 163 -17.82 1.95 8.72
N ASP A 164 -18.52 3.07 8.50
CA ASP A 164 -19.59 3.17 7.50
C ASP A 164 -19.02 3.10 6.07
N PHE A 165 -17.87 3.72 5.82
CA PHE A 165 -17.16 3.62 4.56
C PHE A 165 -16.86 2.16 4.21
N LEU A 166 -16.28 1.40 5.13
CA LEU A 166 -16.05 -0.03 4.98
C LEU A 166 -17.36 -0.80 4.72
N ARG A 167 -18.40 -0.54 5.52
CA ARG A 167 -19.70 -1.20 5.40
C ARG A 167 -20.32 -0.98 4.02
N ARG A 168 -20.33 0.28 3.54
CA ARG A 168 -20.86 0.65 2.22
C ARG A 168 -20.05 0.03 1.09
N THR A 169 -18.72 0.08 1.14
CA THR A 169 -17.84 -0.56 0.15
C THR A 169 -18.15 -2.04 0.02
N LYS A 170 -18.28 -2.75 1.15
CA LYS A 170 -18.64 -4.18 1.16
C LYS A 170 -20.05 -4.45 0.64
N LYS A 171 -21.02 -3.55 0.92
CA LYS A 171 -22.41 -3.67 0.46
C LYS A 171 -22.53 -3.47 -1.05
N ILE A 172 -21.80 -2.52 -1.62
CA ILE A 172 -21.76 -2.25 -3.07
C ILE A 172 -21.23 -3.48 -3.83
N ASN A 173 -20.23 -4.19 -3.28
CA ASN A 173 -19.73 -5.48 -3.75
C ASN A 173 -19.42 -5.51 -5.27
N LEU A 174 -18.69 -4.52 -5.75
CA LEU A 174 -18.26 -4.47 -7.14
C LEU A 174 -17.08 -5.42 -7.41
N ARG A 175 -16.97 -5.93 -8.64
CA ARG A 175 -15.77 -6.65 -9.10
C ARG A 175 -14.55 -5.72 -9.14
N ASN A 176 -13.34 -6.29 -9.12
CA ASN A 176 -12.08 -5.54 -9.22
C ASN A 176 -12.05 -4.30 -8.32
N SER A 177 -12.55 -4.44 -7.10
CA SER A 177 -12.56 -3.36 -6.11
C SER A 177 -11.20 -3.20 -5.46
N ILE A 178 -10.73 -1.96 -5.35
CA ILE A 178 -9.49 -1.59 -4.68
C ILE A 178 -9.81 -0.52 -3.64
N PHE A 179 -9.42 -0.77 -2.40
CA PHE A 179 -9.39 0.23 -1.36
C PHE A 179 -8.04 0.95 -1.40
N VAL A 180 -8.06 2.28 -1.48
CA VAL A 180 -6.86 3.11 -1.51
C VAL A 180 -6.81 3.95 -0.24
N ASP A 181 -5.71 3.84 0.52
CA ASP A 181 -5.48 4.64 1.72
C ASP A 181 -4.31 5.61 1.53
N ASN A 182 -4.64 6.89 1.40
CA ASN A 182 -3.68 8.00 1.34
C ASN A 182 -3.66 8.80 2.65
N THR A 183 -3.99 8.16 3.78
CA THR A 183 -3.98 8.80 5.10
C THR A 183 -2.73 8.43 5.90
N ALA A 184 -2.56 9.06 7.06
CA ALA A 184 -1.64 8.64 8.11
C ALA A 184 -2.41 8.11 9.35
N SER A 185 -3.61 7.56 9.15
CA SER A 185 -4.51 7.16 10.23
C SER A 185 -4.29 5.73 10.68
N HIS A 186 -4.05 5.53 11.98
CA HIS A 186 -4.05 4.20 12.61
C HIS A 186 -5.41 3.50 12.51
N GLU A 187 -6.51 4.24 12.62
CA GLU A 187 -7.85 3.66 12.55
C GLU A 187 -8.11 3.04 11.18
N ILE A 188 -7.76 3.75 10.11
CA ILE A 188 -7.98 3.28 8.73
C ILE A 188 -7.18 2.00 8.45
N SER A 189 -5.91 1.95 8.86
CA SER A 189 -5.05 0.79 8.63
C SER A 189 -5.58 -0.51 9.27
N ARG A 190 -6.31 -0.42 10.39
CA ARG A 190 -6.94 -1.56 11.06
C ARG A 190 -8.05 -2.23 10.24
N PHE A 191 -8.55 -1.59 9.20
CA PHE A 191 -9.59 -2.16 8.34
C PHE A 191 -9.04 -2.98 7.16
N TYR A 192 -7.75 -2.96 6.87
CA TYR A 192 -7.18 -3.65 5.71
C TYR A 192 -7.51 -5.14 5.68
N SER A 193 -7.39 -5.84 6.82
CA SER A 193 -7.76 -7.25 6.93
C SER A 193 -9.22 -7.51 6.56
N LYS A 194 -10.13 -6.56 6.85
CA LYS A 194 -11.55 -6.67 6.54
C LYS A 194 -11.86 -6.45 5.04
N TYR A 195 -11.04 -5.66 4.33
CA TYR A 195 -11.09 -5.52 2.88
C TYR A 195 -10.54 -6.76 2.19
N LEU A 196 -9.32 -7.19 2.55
CA LEU A 196 -8.66 -8.36 1.97
C LEU A 196 -9.51 -9.63 2.06
N LYS A 197 -10.15 -9.90 3.21
CA LYS A 197 -11.10 -11.01 3.41
C LYS A 197 -12.34 -10.96 2.51
N LYS A 198 -12.54 -9.87 1.76
CA LYS A 198 -13.61 -9.71 0.76
C LYS A 198 -13.09 -9.64 -0.66
N SER A 199 -11.85 -10.06 -0.89
CA SER A 199 -11.16 -9.95 -2.17
C SER A 199 -11.16 -8.51 -2.71
N ILE A 200 -11.10 -7.54 -1.80
CA ILE A 200 -10.89 -6.13 -2.13
C ILE A 200 -9.40 -5.86 -1.91
N ALA A 201 -8.69 -5.55 -2.99
CA ALA A 201 -7.28 -5.21 -2.91
C ALA A 201 -7.06 -3.94 -2.07
N VAL A 202 -5.89 -3.83 -1.45
CA VAL A 202 -5.49 -2.63 -0.69
C VAL A 202 -4.25 -2.05 -1.32
N VAL A 203 -4.31 -0.75 -1.65
CA VAL A 203 -3.16 0.05 -2.09
C VAL A 203 -2.98 1.19 -1.11
N THR A 204 -1.77 1.40 -0.58
CA THR A 204 -1.60 2.38 0.48
C THR A 204 -0.24 3.07 0.48
N CYS A 205 -0.24 4.39 0.76
CA CYS A 205 0.94 5.14 1.17
C CYS A 205 1.10 5.23 2.70
N ASN A 206 0.10 4.74 3.45
CA ASN A 206 0.12 4.73 4.92
C ASN A 206 1.04 3.62 5.43
N LYS A 207 2.16 4.02 6.03
CA LYS A 207 3.21 3.11 6.51
C LYS A 207 2.80 2.29 7.75
N ILE A 208 1.74 2.71 8.45
CA ILE A 208 1.39 2.16 9.77
C ILE A 208 1.20 0.65 9.69
N ALA A 209 0.37 0.15 8.78
CA ALA A 209 0.10 -1.29 8.69
C ALA A 209 1.35 -2.14 8.39
N CYS A 210 2.35 -1.57 7.72
CA CYS A 210 3.59 -2.26 7.36
C CYS A 210 4.67 -2.12 8.44
N ALA A 211 4.59 -1.07 9.27
CA ALA A 211 5.54 -0.74 10.33
C ALA A 211 5.01 -0.98 11.76
N ASP A 212 3.77 -1.45 11.90
CA ASP A 212 3.15 -1.86 13.16
C ASP A 212 3.62 -3.27 13.55
N ASP A 213 2.96 -3.90 14.50
CA ASP A 213 3.22 -5.28 14.94
C ASP A 213 3.48 -6.26 13.78
N TYR A 214 4.53 -7.06 13.88
CA TYR A 214 4.95 -8.01 12.83
C TYR A 214 3.86 -9.04 12.50
N ASP A 215 3.13 -9.51 13.51
CA ASP A 215 2.09 -10.52 13.29
C ASP A 215 0.91 -9.93 12.51
N ASN A 216 0.59 -8.64 12.71
CA ASN A 216 -0.39 -7.92 11.88
C ASN A 216 0.09 -7.80 10.43
N TYR A 217 1.32 -7.36 10.20
CA TYR A 217 1.92 -7.29 8.86
C TYR A 217 1.89 -8.66 8.16
N LYS A 218 2.34 -9.73 8.85
CA LYS A 218 2.34 -11.10 8.34
C LYS A 218 0.93 -11.59 8.01
N ASN A 219 -0.05 -11.29 8.85
CA ASN A 219 -1.46 -11.62 8.62
C ASN A 219 -2.00 -10.91 7.36
N LEU A 220 -1.67 -9.64 7.13
CA LEU A 220 -2.09 -8.94 5.91
C LEU A 220 -1.48 -9.57 4.65
N LYS A 221 -0.21 -9.94 4.66
CA LYS A 221 0.44 -10.69 3.54
C LYS A 221 -0.22 -12.05 3.32
N PHE A 222 -0.54 -12.77 4.39
CA PHE A 222 -1.27 -14.06 4.32
C PHE A 222 -2.67 -13.88 3.72
N LEU A 223 -3.45 -12.90 4.20
CA LEU A 223 -4.79 -12.63 3.69
C LEU A 223 -4.77 -12.20 2.22
N SER A 224 -3.79 -11.39 1.81
CA SER A 224 -3.58 -11.00 0.42
C SER A 224 -3.46 -12.22 -0.50
N LYS A 225 -2.63 -13.19 -0.11
CA LYS A 225 -2.45 -14.45 -0.84
C LYS A 225 -3.73 -15.30 -0.82
N ASN A 226 -4.28 -15.54 0.36
CA ASN A 226 -5.38 -16.47 0.57
C ASN A 226 -6.69 -16.02 -0.10
N TYR A 227 -6.95 -14.73 -0.18
CA TYR A 227 -8.14 -14.15 -0.80
C TYR A 227 -7.90 -13.58 -2.21
N ASN A 228 -6.72 -13.81 -2.79
CA ASN A 228 -6.31 -13.28 -4.09
C ASN A 228 -6.60 -11.76 -4.20
N ALA A 229 -6.26 -11.01 -3.15
CA ALA A 229 -6.48 -9.58 -3.04
C ALA A 229 -5.13 -8.90 -2.78
N PRO A 230 -4.50 -8.29 -3.80
CA PRO A 230 -3.20 -7.63 -3.64
C PRO A 230 -3.18 -6.64 -2.47
N PHE A 231 -2.10 -6.66 -1.69
CA PHE A 231 -1.75 -5.66 -0.68
C PHE A 231 -0.47 -4.97 -1.13
N LEU A 232 -0.60 -3.75 -1.66
CA LEU A 232 0.46 -3.00 -2.32
C LEU A 232 0.75 -1.71 -1.56
N PHE A 233 2.03 -1.43 -1.31
CA PHE A 233 2.49 -0.32 -0.50
C PHE A 233 3.85 0.23 -0.96
N GLU A 234 4.10 0.23 -2.28
CA GLU A 234 5.36 0.70 -2.90
C GLU A 234 5.79 2.07 -2.39
N THR A 235 4.86 3.03 -2.33
CA THR A 235 5.14 4.40 -1.90
C THR A 235 5.44 4.57 -0.41
N ASN A 236 5.42 3.49 0.37
CA ASN A 236 5.82 3.53 1.78
C ASN A 236 7.31 3.78 1.95
N VAL A 237 8.14 3.44 0.94
CA VAL A 237 9.59 3.62 0.96
C VAL A 237 10.05 4.25 -0.35
N GLY A 238 10.72 5.41 -0.26
CA GLY A 238 11.36 6.06 -1.41
C GLY A 238 10.42 6.76 -2.39
N ALA A 239 9.26 7.23 -1.90
CA ALA A 239 8.26 7.96 -2.69
C ALA A 239 7.85 7.21 -3.97
N SER A 240 8.18 7.73 -5.15
CA SER A 240 7.81 7.13 -6.45
C SER A 240 8.80 6.08 -6.96
N LEU A 241 9.91 5.86 -6.27
CA LEU A 241 10.92 4.90 -6.69
C LEU A 241 10.45 3.45 -6.52
N PRO A 242 10.73 2.54 -7.45
CA PRO A 242 10.34 1.12 -7.37
C PRO A 242 11.28 0.33 -6.44
N ILE A 243 11.27 0.65 -5.15
CA ILE A 243 12.19 0.10 -4.16
C ILE A 243 11.69 -1.25 -3.66
N ILE A 244 10.41 -1.33 -3.25
CA ILE A 244 9.81 -2.55 -2.70
C ILE A 244 9.64 -3.60 -3.81
N ASP A 245 9.20 -3.21 -5.00
CA ASP A 245 9.10 -4.11 -6.15
C ASP A 245 10.46 -4.65 -6.56
N THR A 246 11.51 -3.81 -6.59
CA THR A 246 12.88 -4.25 -6.85
C THR A 246 13.34 -5.28 -5.81
N LEU A 247 13.15 -4.99 -4.53
CA LEU A 247 13.49 -5.92 -3.45
C LEU A 247 12.72 -7.24 -3.56
N ASN A 248 11.42 -7.17 -3.79
CA ASN A 248 10.56 -8.36 -3.95
C ASN A 248 10.97 -9.21 -5.14
N ASN A 249 11.36 -8.60 -6.27
CA ASN A 249 11.85 -9.31 -7.44
C ASN A 249 13.21 -10.00 -7.18
N LEU A 250 14.12 -9.36 -6.45
CA LEU A 250 15.37 -9.99 -6.02
C LEU A 250 15.10 -11.22 -5.15
N VAL A 251 14.29 -11.07 -4.09
CA VAL A 251 13.95 -12.16 -3.18
C VAL A 251 13.18 -13.28 -3.90
N ALA A 252 12.20 -12.95 -4.75
CA ALA A 252 11.43 -13.93 -5.51
C ALA A 252 12.28 -14.73 -6.51
N SER A 253 13.36 -14.14 -7.04
CA SER A 253 14.32 -14.83 -7.92
C SER A 253 15.33 -15.69 -7.16
N GLY A 254 15.21 -15.81 -5.83
CA GLY A 254 16.10 -16.59 -4.97
C GLY A 254 17.40 -15.88 -4.60
N ASP A 255 17.55 -14.58 -4.91
CA ASP A 255 18.71 -13.80 -4.49
C ASP A 255 18.63 -13.50 -2.97
N LYS A 256 19.77 -13.50 -2.30
CA LYS A 256 19.84 -13.28 -0.85
C LYS A 256 20.35 -11.87 -0.57
N ILE A 257 19.56 -11.10 0.13
CA ILE A 257 19.96 -9.78 0.58
C ILE A 257 20.99 -9.92 1.70
N SER A 258 22.18 -9.38 1.49
CA SER A 258 23.26 -9.35 2.48
C SER A 258 23.27 -8.03 3.25
N SER A 259 23.00 -6.91 2.57
CA SER A 259 22.90 -5.59 3.19
C SER A 259 22.04 -4.65 2.34
N ILE A 260 21.38 -3.72 3.01
CA ILE A 260 20.72 -2.58 2.39
C ILE A 260 21.30 -1.32 3.02
N GLN A 261 21.70 -0.35 2.20
CA GLN A 261 22.07 0.99 2.66
C GLN A 261 21.21 2.01 1.93
N ALA A 262 20.70 3.00 2.63
CA ALA A 262 19.76 3.92 2.02
C ALA A 262 19.76 5.32 2.65
N VAL A 263 19.51 6.34 1.82
CA VAL A 263 19.08 7.67 2.25
C VAL A 263 17.61 7.79 1.82
N LEU A 264 16.70 7.83 2.80
CA LEU A 264 15.26 7.68 2.62
C LEU A 264 14.44 8.86 3.12
N SER A 265 15.09 9.95 3.50
CA SER A 265 14.43 11.18 3.94
C SER A 265 14.85 12.33 3.05
N GLY A 266 13.92 12.82 2.23
CA GLY A 266 14.14 14.00 1.40
C GLY A 266 14.41 15.24 2.24
N SER A 267 13.68 15.44 3.36
CA SER A 267 13.89 16.56 4.29
C SER A 267 15.30 16.56 4.90
N LEU A 268 15.75 15.42 5.45
CA LEU A 268 17.09 15.31 6.03
C LEU A 268 18.20 15.42 4.97
N ASN A 269 17.97 14.86 3.77
CA ASN A 269 18.95 14.98 2.69
C ASN A 269 19.08 16.45 2.24
N TYR A 270 17.95 17.17 2.11
CA TYR A 270 17.96 18.61 1.83
C TYR A 270 18.72 19.39 2.90
N ILE A 271 18.43 19.15 4.18
CA ILE A 271 19.06 19.84 5.31
C ILE A 271 20.59 19.65 5.28
N PHE A 272 21.07 18.38 5.18
CA PHE A 272 22.52 18.13 5.19
C PHE A 272 23.23 18.50 3.90
N ASN A 273 22.54 18.61 2.77
CA ASN A 273 23.13 19.15 1.54
C ASN A 273 23.31 20.68 1.57
N ASN A 274 22.50 21.39 2.35
CA ASN A 274 22.52 22.84 2.42
C ASN A 274 23.16 23.41 3.69
N PHE A 275 23.42 22.58 4.71
CA PHE A 275 24.07 23.00 5.94
C PHE A 275 25.56 23.20 5.71
N LYS A 276 26.04 24.46 5.84
CA LYS A 276 27.44 24.89 5.65
C LYS A 276 27.98 25.51 6.93
N SER A 277 29.30 25.61 7.02
CA SER A 277 30.00 26.20 8.18
C SER A 277 29.63 27.68 8.46
N THR A 278 29.11 28.39 7.45
CA THR A 278 28.64 29.78 7.59
C THR A 278 27.26 29.88 8.23
N ASP A 279 26.48 28.80 8.23
CA ASP A 279 25.08 28.79 8.58
C ASP A 279 24.85 28.30 10.01
N THR A 280 23.66 28.49 10.51
CA THR A 280 23.24 27.83 11.75
C THR A 280 22.25 26.72 11.42
N PHE A 281 22.40 25.56 12.08
CA PHE A 281 21.58 24.38 11.76
C PHE A 281 20.07 24.67 11.82
N HIS A 282 19.62 25.48 12.81
CA HIS A 282 18.20 25.81 12.95
C HIS A 282 17.66 26.66 11.77
N GLU A 283 18.49 27.51 11.16
CA GLU A 283 18.08 28.31 9.97
C GLU A 283 17.82 27.39 8.80
N ILE A 284 18.67 26.41 8.53
CA ILE A 284 18.47 25.44 7.46
C ILE A 284 17.23 24.58 7.72
N VAL A 285 16.92 24.24 8.98
CA VAL A 285 15.68 23.52 9.33
C VAL A 285 14.45 24.39 9.08
N ASP A 286 14.51 25.70 9.39
CA ASP A 286 13.43 26.64 9.09
C ASP A 286 13.24 26.80 7.57
N ASP A 287 14.31 26.90 6.81
CA ASP A 287 14.26 26.97 5.34
C ASP A 287 13.62 25.71 4.75
N ALA A 288 14.02 24.54 5.20
CA ALA A 288 13.42 23.27 4.77
C ALA A 288 11.91 23.23 5.09
N LYS A 289 11.50 23.74 6.26
CA LYS A 289 10.08 23.87 6.63
C LYS A 289 9.33 24.85 5.72
N ASN A 290 9.87 26.02 5.47
CA ASN A 290 9.24 27.06 4.66
C ASN A 290 9.08 26.62 3.19
N LEU A 291 10.01 25.79 2.70
CA LEU A 291 9.97 25.20 1.35
C LEU A 291 9.06 23.95 1.29
N GLY A 292 8.52 23.49 2.42
CA GLY A 292 7.61 22.35 2.47
C GLY A 292 8.30 20.99 2.39
N PHE A 293 9.60 20.91 2.65
CA PHE A 293 10.34 19.65 2.68
C PHE A 293 10.12 18.87 3.98
N THR A 294 9.75 19.54 5.08
CA THR A 294 9.48 18.89 6.37
C THR A 294 7.98 18.81 6.67
N GLU A 295 7.61 17.95 7.61
CA GLU A 295 6.31 17.98 8.26
C GLU A 295 6.08 19.36 8.93
N PRO A 296 4.84 19.74 9.25
CA PRO A 296 4.54 20.98 9.97
C PRO A 296 5.36 21.16 11.28
N ASP A 297 5.66 20.05 11.95
CA ASP A 297 6.64 19.99 13.04
C ASP A 297 7.91 19.24 12.58
N PRO A 298 9.00 19.97 12.21
CA PRO A 298 10.25 19.37 11.76
C PRO A 298 10.90 18.41 12.76
N LYS A 299 10.55 18.47 14.04
CA LYS A 299 11.01 17.52 15.06
C LYS A 299 10.68 16.07 14.66
N ILE A 300 9.55 15.84 13.98
CA ILE A 300 9.15 14.52 13.50
C ILE A 300 10.18 13.96 12.51
N ASP A 301 10.57 14.76 11.52
CA ASP A 301 11.58 14.39 10.53
C ASP A 301 12.96 14.18 11.17
N LEU A 302 13.37 15.13 12.03
CA LEU A 302 14.67 15.12 12.69
C LEU A 302 14.82 13.99 13.72
N SER A 303 13.71 13.43 14.20
CA SER A 303 13.73 12.27 15.12
C SER A 303 14.23 10.97 14.47
N GLY A 304 14.24 10.89 13.14
CA GLY A 304 14.61 9.70 12.37
C GLY A 304 13.59 8.56 12.41
N VAL A 305 12.45 8.71 13.09
CA VAL A 305 11.44 7.65 13.25
C VAL A 305 10.83 7.24 11.92
N ASP A 306 10.60 8.18 10.99
CA ASP A 306 10.09 7.86 9.66
C ASP A 306 11.09 7.03 8.85
N VAL A 307 12.38 7.33 8.96
CA VAL A 307 13.45 6.55 8.31
C VAL A 307 13.58 5.17 8.95
N ALA A 308 13.42 5.07 10.28
CA ALA A 308 13.39 3.80 11.00
C ALA A 308 12.22 2.92 10.53
N ARG A 309 11.02 3.48 10.32
CA ARG A 309 9.88 2.75 9.75
C ARG A 309 10.15 2.27 8.33
N LYS A 310 10.82 3.07 7.51
CA LYS A 310 11.15 2.70 6.13
C LYS A 310 12.13 1.52 6.08
N ILE A 311 13.21 1.55 6.87
CA ILE A 311 14.15 0.42 6.91
C ILE A 311 13.52 -0.83 7.54
N LEU A 312 12.60 -0.67 8.51
CA LEU A 312 11.80 -1.78 9.05
C LEU A 312 11.01 -2.49 7.95
N ILE A 313 10.33 -1.73 7.09
CA ILE A 313 9.57 -2.29 5.97
C ILE A 313 10.50 -3.07 5.02
N LEU A 314 11.64 -2.52 4.66
CA LEU A 314 12.62 -3.20 3.80
C LEU A 314 13.19 -4.47 4.47
N ALA A 315 13.44 -4.44 5.77
CA ALA A 315 13.88 -5.61 6.53
C ALA A 315 12.82 -6.73 6.51
N ARG A 316 11.55 -6.38 6.70
CA ARG A 316 10.42 -7.34 6.64
C ARG A 316 10.22 -7.92 5.25
N GLU A 317 10.30 -7.10 4.20
CA GLU A 317 10.22 -7.57 2.80
C GLU A 317 11.46 -8.43 2.41
N SER A 318 12.60 -8.24 3.09
CA SER A 318 13.76 -9.14 2.98
C SER A 318 13.60 -10.47 3.74
N GLY A 319 12.46 -10.68 4.41
CA GLY A 319 12.13 -11.90 5.14
C GLY A 319 12.51 -11.89 6.63
N MET A 320 12.91 -10.76 7.21
CA MET A 320 13.27 -10.67 8.62
C MET A 320 12.03 -10.52 9.51
N LYS A 321 12.03 -11.22 10.65
CA LYS A 321 11.09 -10.97 11.74
C LYS A 321 11.71 -9.94 12.67
N ILE A 322 11.24 -8.70 12.61
CA ILE A 322 11.80 -7.56 13.34
C ILE A 322 10.69 -6.56 13.68
N GLU A 323 10.79 -5.92 14.84
CA GLU A 323 9.90 -4.88 15.31
C GLU A 323 10.56 -3.49 15.23
N LEU A 324 9.76 -2.43 15.39
CA LEU A 324 10.28 -1.06 15.34
C LEU A 324 11.26 -0.78 16.48
N ASP A 325 11.01 -1.36 17.65
CA ASP A 325 11.85 -1.20 18.84
C ASP A 325 13.21 -1.92 18.70
N ASP A 326 13.34 -2.86 17.79
CA ASP A 326 14.60 -3.52 17.46
C ASP A 326 15.51 -2.66 16.56
N ILE A 327 14.98 -1.56 15.98
CA ILE A 327 15.73 -0.65 15.13
C ILE A 327 16.59 0.27 16.00
N ILE A 328 17.90 0.22 15.80
CA ILE A 328 18.83 1.10 16.49
C ILE A 328 18.74 2.50 15.87
N ASN A 329 18.01 3.40 16.52
CA ASN A 329 17.93 4.79 16.08
C ASN A 329 18.98 5.63 16.83
N MET A 330 20.10 5.92 16.13
CA MET A 330 21.17 6.78 16.65
C MET A 330 20.86 8.24 16.30
N SER A 331 20.16 8.90 17.22
CA SER A 331 19.82 10.31 17.03
C SER A 331 21.08 11.18 16.98
N PHE A 332 21.15 12.06 16.00
CA PHE A 332 22.12 13.15 15.95
C PHE A 332 21.63 14.43 16.65
N ILE A 333 20.35 14.44 17.01
CA ILE A 333 19.74 15.52 17.78
C ILE A 333 19.95 15.28 19.27
N PRO A 334 20.45 16.25 20.04
CA PRO A 334 20.57 16.12 21.49
C PRO A 334 19.23 15.80 22.15
N ASN A 335 19.25 14.87 23.12
CA ASN A 335 18.03 14.39 23.78
C ASN A 335 17.18 15.50 24.40
N GLU A 336 17.80 16.57 24.87
CA GLU A 336 17.09 17.72 25.44
C GLU A 336 16.25 18.46 24.38
N CYS A 337 16.63 18.41 23.09
CA CYS A 337 15.85 18.98 21.99
C CYS A 337 14.62 18.11 21.71
N LEU A 338 14.78 16.79 21.62
CA LEU A 338 13.70 15.87 21.30
C LEU A 338 12.59 15.82 22.37
N LYS A 339 12.92 16.13 23.63
CA LYS A 339 11.98 16.14 24.76
C LYS A 339 11.08 17.37 24.82
N THR A 340 11.21 18.33 23.92
CA THR A 340 10.36 19.54 23.89
C THR A 340 8.96 19.23 23.40
N GLU A 341 7.95 19.95 23.91
CA GLU A 341 6.54 19.71 23.54
C GLU A 341 6.15 20.40 22.22
N ASN A 342 6.75 21.57 21.94
CA ASN A 342 6.40 22.37 20.77
C ASN A 342 7.62 22.81 19.96
N TYR A 343 7.38 23.21 18.71
CA TYR A 343 8.44 23.64 17.80
C TYR A 343 9.22 24.88 18.28
N SER A 344 8.58 25.85 18.94
CA SER A 344 9.27 27.05 19.41
C SER A 344 10.36 26.70 20.43
N ASP A 345 10.08 25.84 21.39
CA ASP A 345 11.05 25.39 22.38
C ASP A 345 12.09 24.45 21.78
N PHE A 346 11.69 23.63 20.83
CA PHE A 346 12.62 22.81 20.03
C PHE A 346 13.66 23.70 19.33
N LYS A 347 13.21 24.75 18.64
CA LYS A 347 14.08 25.72 17.97
C LYS A 347 15.04 26.40 18.92
N LYS A 348 14.58 26.88 20.09
CA LYS A 348 15.47 27.48 21.13
C LYS A 348 16.56 26.50 21.58
N LYS A 349 16.22 25.21 21.71
CA LYS A 349 17.20 24.18 22.06
C LYS A 349 18.19 23.91 20.95
N LEU A 350 17.76 23.90 19.67
CA LEU A 350 18.68 23.80 18.54
C LEU A 350 19.69 24.95 18.51
N ILE A 351 19.22 26.19 18.74
CA ILE A 351 20.08 27.37 18.83
C ILE A 351 21.13 27.21 19.95
N LYS A 352 20.69 26.75 21.13
CA LYS A 352 21.59 26.52 22.26
C LYS A 352 22.67 25.47 21.97
N ASN A 353 22.35 24.49 21.16
CA ASN A 353 23.27 23.39 20.80
C ASN A 353 23.98 23.65 19.45
N LYS A 354 24.15 24.92 19.02
CA LYS A 354 24.80 25.26 17.75
C LYS A 354 26.20 24.63 17.61
N SER A 355 27.01 24.60 18.67
CA SER A 355 28.34 24.00 18.64
C SER A 355 28.29 22.51 18.24
N HIS A 356 27.39 21.75 18.83
CA HIS A 356 27.24 20.32 18.54
C HIS A 356 27.06 20.05 17.03
N PHE A 357 26.20 20.83 16.36
CA PHE A 357 25.96 20.66 14.92
C PHE A 357 27.14 21.12 14.07
N ASN A 358 27.80 22.22 14.47
CA ASN A 358 28.99 22.70 13.79
C ASN A 358 30.16 21.72 13.94
N ASP A 359 30.33 21.09 15.09
CA ASP A 359 31.38 20.09 15.31
C ASP A 359 31.15 18.87 14.39
N LEU A 360 29.90 18.37 14.28
CA LEU A 360 29.56 17.28 13.35
C LEU A 360 29.90 17.62 11.90
N LEU A 361 29.59 18.87 11.46
CA LEU A 361 29.90 19.33 10.13
C LEU A 361 31.41 19.44 9.90
N SER A 362 32.11 20.11 10.83
CA SER A 362 33.55 20.33 10.74
C SER A 362 34.35 19.04 10.72
N GLU A 363 33.96 18.04 11.54
CA GLU A 363 34.56 16.72 11.51
C GLU A 363 34.44 16.02 10.15
N SER A 364 33.30 16.19 9.48
CA SER A 364 33.05 15.65 8.15
C SER A 364 33.84 16.41 7.08
N GLU A 365 33.80 17.76 7.08
CA GLU A 365 34.49 18.60 6.13
C GLU A 365 36.01 18.43 6.19
N ASN A 366 36.59 18.31 7.39
CA ASN A 366 38.03 18.08 7.58
C ASN A 366 38.52 16.77 6.95
N LYS A 367 37.62 15.78 6.76
CA LYS A 367 37.92 14.53 6.07
C LYS A 367 37.60 14.59 4.56
N GLY A 368 37.05 15.71 4.07
CA GLY A 368 36.56 15.83 2.70
C GLY A 368 35.31 14.98 2.42
N GLU A 369 34.55 14.71 3.47
CA GLU A 369 33.33 13.89 3.49
C GLU A 369 32.08 14.75 3.54
N LYS A 370 30.90 14.16 3.30
CA LYS A 370 29.58 14.81 3.43
C LYS A 370 28.68 14.08 4.44
N LEU A 371 27.94 14.84 5.23
CA LEU A 371 26.96 14.29 6.14
C LEU A 371 25.75 13.75 5.41
N LYS A 372 25.33 12.54 5.73
CA LYS A 372 24.09 11.89 5.23
C LYS A 372 23.41 11.14 6.35
N TYR A 373 22.06 11.23 6.42
CA TYR A 373 21.29 10.42 7.35
C TYR A 373 20.95 9.07 6.71
N VAL A 374 21.58 8.03 7.19
CA VAL A 374 21.64 6.73 6.53
C VAL A 374 20.85 5.69 7.30
N ALA A 375 20.03 4.93 6.59
CA ALA A 375 19.41 3.69 7.07
C ALA A 375 20.24 2.50 6.57
N GLU A 376 20.50 1.55 7.44
CA GLU A 376 21.29 0.35 7.15
C GLU A 376 20.62 -0.90 7.68
N LEU A 377 20.65 -1.93 6.86
CA LEU A 377 20.31 -3.29 7.21
C LEU A 377 21.52 -4.17 6.91
N SER A 378 22.10 -4.81 7.90
CA SER A 378 23.21 -5.76 7.73
C SER A 378 23.28 -6.70 8.92
N ASN A 379 23.73 -7.94 8.69
CA ASN A 379 23.90 -8.95 9.74
C ASN A 379 22.64 -9.10 10.64
N ASN A 380 21.46 -9.09 10.03
CA ASN A 380 20.15 -9.15 10.71
C ASN A 380 19.92 -8.03 11.73
N LYS A 381 20.59 -6.89 11.60
CA LYS A 381 20.38 -5.70 12.42
C LYS A 381 20.06 -4.52 11.51
N ALA A 382 19.08 -3.72 11.93
CA ALA A 382 18.76 -2.48 11.26
C ALA A 382 19.07 -1.29 12.14
N LYS A 383 19.65 -0.24 11.55
CA LYS A 383 19.93 1.00 12.26
C LYS A 383 19.74 2.22 11.36
N VAL A 384 19.51 3.36 11.98
CA VAL A 384 19.51 4.67 11.33
C VAL A 384 20.44 5.60 12.08
N SER A 385 21.25 6.36 11.36
CA SER A 385 22.26 7.25 11.97
C SER A 385 22.72 8.31 10.98
N LEU A 386 23.21 9.43 11.51
CA LEU A 386 23.99 10.39 10.73
C LEU A 386 25.38 9.79 10.46
N LYS A 387 25.85 9.88 9.21
CA LYS A 387 27.16 9.41 8.79
C LYS A 387 27.88 10.43 7.92
N SER A 388 29.21 10.45 8.03
CA SER A 388 30.09 11.04 7.05
C SER A 388 30.37 10.05 5.94
N VAL A 389 30.26 10.44 4.67
CA VAL A 389 30.49 9.62 3.48
C VAL A 389 31.54 10.24 2.58
N GLY A 390 32.51 9.45 2.19
CA GLY A 390 33.62 9.86 1.31
C GLY A 390 33.21 9.90 -0.18
N LYS A 391 34.10 10.46 -0.98
CA LYS A 391 33.87 10.71 -2.44
C LYS A 391 33.54 9.47 -3.26
N ASP A 392 34.05 8.33 -2.86
CA ASP A 392 33.84 7.06 -3.56
C ASP A 392 32.50 6.38 -3.21
N HIS A 393 31.79 6.88 -2.19
CA HIS A 393 30.51 6.34 -1.78
C HIS A 393 29.36 6.87 -2.65
N PRO A 394 28.41 6.04 -3.11
CA PRO A 394 27.29 6.49 -3.96
C PRO A 394 26.44 7.61 -3.36
N PHE A 395 26.42 7.74 -2.03
CA PHE A 395 25.67 8.82 -1.34
C PHE A 395 26.34 10.17 -1.40
N TYR A 396 27.64 10.27 -1.70
CA TYR A 396 28.38 11.54 -1.71
C TYR A 396 27.78 12.58 -2.65
N ASN A 397 27.38 12.15 -3.86
CA ASN A 397 26.78 12.98 -4.90
C ASN A 397 25.24 12.90 -4.91
N LEU A 398 24.62 12.57 -3.76
CA LEU A 398 23.17 12.63 -3.62
C LEU A 398 22.75 14.06 -3.29
N GLU A 399 22.12 14.74 -4.25
CA GLU A 399 21.75 16.15 -4.18
C GLU A 399 20.26 16.35 -3.80
N GLY A 400 19.91 17.59 -3.44
CA GLY A 400 18.55 18.02 -3.17
C GLY A 400 17.84 17.16 -2.12
N SER A 401 16.62 16.74 -2.44
CA SER A 401 15.79 15.84 -1.63
C SER A 401 15.77 14.41 -2.14
N ASP A 402 16.67 14.03 -3.06
CA ASP A 402 16.69 12.70 -3.65
C ASP A 402 16.81 11.56 -2.62
N ASN A 403 16.18 10.44 -2.96
CA ASN A 403 16.33 9.17 -2.26
C ASN A 403 17.27 8.23 -3.04
N ILE A 404 17.97 7.36 -2.31
CA ILE A 404 18.82 6.32 -2.88
C ILE A 404 18.80 5.08 -2.00
N VAL A 405 18.74 3.91 -2.64
CA VAL A 405 18.86 2.60 -1.98
C VAL A 405 19.90 1.77 -2.71
N LEU A 406 20.81 1.19 -1.94
CA LEU A 406 21.84 0.26 -2.38
C LEU A 406 21.49 -1.14 -1.88
N PHE A 407 21.23 -2.06 -2.78
CA PHE A 407 21.00 -3.47 -2.46
C PHE A 407 22.27 -4.28 -2.69
N TYR A 408 22.90 -4.74 -1.61
CA TYR A 408 23.96 -5.73 -1.67
C TYR A 408 23.36 -7.12 -1.51
N THR A 409 23.65 -7.99 -2.46
CA THR A 409 23.04 -9.32 -2.52
C THR A 409 24.09 -10.37 -2.87
N SER A 410 23.68 -11.64 -2.94
CA SER A 410 24.56 -12.70 -3.43
C SER A 410 25.06 -12.44 -4.85
N ARG A 411 24.23 -11.82 -5.71
CA ARG A 411 24.57 -11.47 -7.10
C ARG A 411 25.30 -10.15 -7.22
N TYR A 412 24.96 -9.19 -6.38
CA TYR A 412 25.50 -7.83 -6.35
C TYR A 412 26.40 -7.63 -5.11
N SER A 413 27.45 -8.47 -4.97
CA SER A 413 28.28 -8.51 -3.75
C SER A 413 29.36 -7.41 -3.70
N LYS A 414 29.94 -7.05 -4.84
CA LYS A 414 31.02 -6.03 -4.96
C LYS A 414 30.43 -4.65 -5.27
N GLN A 415 29.54 -4.60 -6.24
CA GLN A 415 28.83 -3.39 -6.63
C GLN A 415 27.33 -3.61 -6.34
N PRO A 416 26.67 -2.71 -5.58
CA PRO A 416 25.27 -2.86 -5.28
C PRO A 416 24.38 -2.59 -6.49
N LEU A 417 23.18 -3.17 -6.49
CA LEU A 417 22.11 -2.66 -7.32
C LEU A 417 21.61 -1.34 -6.71
N ILE A 418 21.60 -0.28 -7.52
CA ILE A 418 21.28 1.07 -7.06
C ILE A 418 19.92 1.50 -7.62
N VAL A 419 19.03 1.97 -6.74
CA VAL A 419 17.80 2.66 -7.12
C VAL A 419 17.92 4.09 -6.58
N LYS A 420 17.92 5.10 -7.46
CA LYS A 420 18.10 6.51 -7.11
C LYS A 420 17.13 7.40 -7.90
N GLY A 421 16.63 8.45 -7.29
CA GLY A 421 15.84 9.50 -7.93
C GLY A 421 15.16 10.42 -6.93
N ALA A 422 14.27 11.27 -7.46
CA ALA A 422 13.51 12.22 -6.65
C ALA A 422 12.69 11.52 -5.57
N GLY A 423 12.75 12.07 -4.38
CA GLY A 423 12.06 11.60 -3.19
C GLY A 423 10.73 12.31 -2.92
#